data_b5c07aa3fd28305ab9f7851dd184af7b
#
_entry.id   b5c07aa3fd28305ab9f7851dd184af7b
#
_cell.length_a   1.000
_cell.length_b   1.000
_cell.length_c   1.000
_cell.angle_alpha   90.00
_cell.angle_beta   90.00
_cell.angle_gamma   90.00
#
_symmetry.space_group_name_H-M   'P 1'
#
loop_
_entity.id
_entity.type
_entity.pdbx_description
1 polymer ?
#
loop_
_entity_poly.entity_id
_entity_poly.type
_entity_poly.pdbx_seq_one_letter_code
_entity_poly.pdbx_strand_id
1 'polypeptide(L)'
;RSHLVGDNKWHTFRLSAAHDFLHAGGFLVVGGLAAAVLNVAVPPSVLDSLASNPLTAILVMAVLAVVLCICSEADAFVAASFSQFPMTSKLVFLVVGPMVDLKLVALQGGTFGRRFVTRFAPATFIVATLTACIVGWFLL
;
A
#
# COMPACT_ATOMS: atom_id res chain seq x y z
N ARG A 1 -37.24 -6.42 -28.46
CA ARG A 1 -35.79 -6.64 -28.24
C ARG A 1 -35.13 -5.54 -27.40
N SER A 2 -35.73 -4.33 -27.29
CA SER A 2 -35.16 -3.21 -26.53
C SER A 2 -35.36 -3.30 -25.00
N HIS A 3 -36.33 -4.05 -24.51
CA HIS A 3 -36.59 -4.21 -23.06
C HIS A 3 -35.62 -5.18 -22.36
N LEU A 4 -35.02 -6.12 -23.10
CA LEU A 4 -34.09 -7.10 -22.52
C LEU A 4 -32.67 -6.54 -22.28
N VAL A 5 -32.33 -5.41 -22.92
CA VAL A 5 -30.99 -4.79 -22.80
C VAL A 5 -30.88 -3.91 -21.53
N GLY A 6 -32.00 -3.37 -21.04
CA GLY A 6 -32.02 -2.54 -19.82
C GLY A 6 -31.87 -3.35 -18.54
N ASP A 7 -32.60 -4.45 -18.44
CA ASP A 7 -32.61 -5.32 -17.25
C ASP A 7 -31.27 -6.04 -17.06
N ASN A 8 -30.58 -6.38 -18.15
CA ASN A 8 -29.27 -7.03 -18.12
C ASN A 8 -28.17 -6.10 -17.63
N LYS A 9 -28.26 -4.78 -17.92
CA LYS A 9 -27.25 -3.80 -17.46
C LYS A 9 -27.30 -3.58 -15.94
N TRP A 10 -28.49 -3.46 -15.38
CA TRP A 10 -28.68 -3.33 -13.94
C TRP A 10 -28.26 -4.59 -13.18
N HIS A 11 -28.58 -5.76 -13.70
CA HIS A 11 -28.17 -7.03 -13.13
C HIS A 11 -26.65 -7.19 -13.17
N THR A 12 -26.00 -6.87 -14.30
CA THR A 12 -24.55 -6.89 -14.44
C THR A 12 -23.87 -5.88 -13.52
N PHE A 13 -24.42 -4.66 -13.41
CA PHE A 13 -23.91 -3.64 -12.51
C PHE A 13 -23.96 -4.10 -11.04
N ARG A 14 -25.09 -4.64 -10.59
CA ARG A 14 -25.23 -5.15 -9.21
C ARG A 14 -24.27 -6.29 -8.92
N LEU A 15 -24.08 -7.22 -9.84
CA LEU A 15 -23.14 -8.32 -9.68
C LEU A 15 -21.68 -7.81 -9.63
N SER A 16 -21.32 -6.91 -10.53
CA SER A 16 -19.97 -6.30 -10.51
C SER A 16 -19.74 -5.52 -9.22
N ALA A 17 -20.69 -4.69 -8.82
CA ALA A 17 -20.56 -3.91 -7.58
C ALA A 17 -20.45 -4.81 -6.33
N ALA A 18 -21.23 -5.88 -6.25
CA ALA A 18 -21.16 -6.85 -5.16
C ALA A 18 -19.81 -7.60 -5.16
N HIS A 19 -19.34 -7.99 -6.33
CA HIS A 19 -18.04 -8.65 -6.48
C HIS A 19 -16.89 -7.73 -6.05
N ASP A 20 -16.90 -6.48 -6.52
CA ASP A 20 -15.87 -5.49 -6.18
C ASP A 20 -15.89 -5.15 -4.69
N PHE A 21 -17.08 -5.04 -4.09
CA PHE A 21 -17.25 -4.82 -2.66
C PHE A 21 -16.69 -5.98 -1.81
N LEU A 22 -17.00 -7.22 -2.19
CA LEU A 22 -16.47 -8.41 -1.51
C LEU A 22 -14.95 -8.52 -1.66
N HIS A 23 -14.42 -8.18 -2.83
CA HIS A 23 -12.98 -8.16 -3.08
C HIS A 23 -12.28 -7.11 -2.22
N ALA A 24 -12.76 -5.87 -2.25
CA ALA A 24 -12.20 -4.77 -1.46
C ALA A 24 -12.29 -5.06 0.05
N GLY A 25 -13.45 -5.55 0.52
CA GLY A 25 -13.64 -5.97 1.91
C GLY A 25 -12.72 -7.11 2.34
N GLY A 26 -12.50 -8.08 1.46
CA GLY A 26 -11.55 -9.18 1.70
C GLY A 26 -10.12 -8.67 1.89
N PHE A 27 -9.67 -7.77 1.03
CA PHE A 27 -8.33 -7.16 1.17
C PHE A 27 -8.22 -6.30 2.43
N LEU A 28 -9.27 -5.59 2.82
CA LEU A 28 -9.30 -4.81 4.05
C LEU A 28 -9.12 -5.71 5.29
N VAL A 29 -9.82 -6.84 5.35
CA VAL A 29 -9.70 -7.81 6.44
C VAL A 29 -8.30 -8.41 6.49
N VAL A 30 -7.75 -8.82 5.34
CA VAL A 30 -6.39 -9.38 5.26
C VAL A 30 -5.36 -8.33 5.68
N GLY A 31 -5.49 -7.07 5.23
CA GLY A 31 -4.62 -5.97 5.64
C GLY A 31 -4.68 -5.68 7.13
N GLY A 32 -5.88 -5.62 7.70
CA GLY A 32 -6.09 -5.44 9.14
C GLY A 32 -5.51 -6.57 9.97
N LEU A 33 -5.68 -7.83 9.53
CA LEU A 33 -5.08 -8.99 10.18
C LEU A 33 -3.55 -8.95 10.09
N ALA A 34 -2.98 -8.62 8.94
CA ALA A 34 -1.54 -8.49 8.77
C ALA A 34 -0.96 -7.42 9.70
N ALA A 35 -1.62 -6.26 9.81
CA ALA A 35 -1.24 -5.20 10.74
C ALA A 35 -1.33 -5.64 12.20
N ALA A 36 -2.39 -6.35 12.59
CA ALA A 36 -2.56 -6.88 13.94
C ALA A 36 -1.48 -7.91 14.27
N VAL A 37 -1.18 -8.82 13.35
CA VAL A 37 -0.11 -9.82 13.52
C VAL A 37 1.24 -9.13 13.68
N LEU A 38 1.56 -8.13 12.87
CA LEU A 38 2.80 -7.37 13.00
C LEU A 38 2.92 -6.66 14.35
N ASN A 39 1.85 -6.02 14.82
CA ASN A 39 1.83 -5.35 16.13
C ASN A 39 2.01 -6.33 17.31
N VAL A 40 1.56 -7.56 17.17
CA VAL A 40 1.70 -8.60 18.21
C VAL A 40 3.02 -9.34 18.09
N ALA A 41 3.47 -9.64 16.87
CA ALA A 41 4.67 -10.43 16.61
C ALA A 41 5.97 -9.62 16.81
N VAL A 42 5.93 -8.31 16.59
CA VAL A 42 7.10 -7.43 16.75
C VAL A 42 7.05 -6.81 18.15
N PRO A 43 8.06 -7.09 19.02
CA PRO A 43 8.10 -6.49 20.34
C PRO A 43 8.12 -4.96 20.28
N PRO A 44 7.41 -4.27 21.20
CA PRO A 44 7.37 -2.81 21.22
C PRO A 44 8.76 -2.16 21.28
N SER A 45 9.70 -2.79 21.98
CA SER A 45 11.09 -2.32 22.07
C SER A 45 11.82 -2.25 20.73
N VAL A 46 11.52 -3.17 19.82
CA VAL A 46 12.09 -3.16 18.48
C VAL A 46 11.44 -2.05 17.64
N LEU A 47 10.12 -1.90 17.72
CA LEU A 47 9.39 -0.82 17.04
C LEU A 47 9.86 0.55 17.53
N ASP A 48 10.04 0.74 18.82
CA ASP A 48 10.51 1.99 19.41
C ASP A 48 11.97 2.29 19.00
N SER A 49 12.83 1.29 18.94
CA SER A 49 14.22 1.48 18.48
C SER A 49 14.29 1.84 17.00
N LEU A 50 13.41 1.27 16.19
CA LEU A 50 13.30 1.60 14.75
C LEU A 50 12.67 2.97 14.53
N ALA A 51 11.69 3.35 15.35
CA ALA A 51 11.01 4.63 15.27
C ALA A 51 11.84 5.80 15.83
N SER A 52 12.80 5.53 16.73
CA SER A 52 13.64 6.54 17.37
C SER A 52 14.57 7.28 16.39
N ASN A 53 14.95 6.63 15.31
CA ASN A 53 15.82 7.20 14.27
C ASN A 53 14.99 7.54 13.03
N PRO A 54 14.85 8.82 12.63
CA PRO A 54 13.96 9.20 11.55
C PRO A 54 14.31 8.53 10.21
N LEU A 55 15.59 8.30 9.93
CA LEU A 55 16.03 7.63 8.72
C LEU A 55 15.65 6.15 8.70
N THR A 56 15.85 5.44 9.82
CA THR A 56 15.45 4.03 9.94
C THR A 56 13.94 3.87 9.88
N ALA A 57 13.19 4.78 10.51
CA ALA A 57 11.74 4.78 10.46
C ALA A 57 11.20 4.94 9.02
N ILE A 58 11.75 5.87 8.26
CA ILE A 58 11.41 6.09 6.85
C ILE A 58 11.71 4.86 6.01
N LEU A 59 12.92 4.30 6.16
CA LEU A 59 13.38 3.14 5.37
C LEU A 59 12.56 1.89 5.68
N VAL A 60 12.30 1.62 6.96
CA VAL A 60 11.46 0.49 7.39
C VAL A 60 10.05 0.63 6.86
N MET A 61 9.44 1.79 6.99
CA MET A 61 8.08 2.03 6.50
C MET A 61 8.00 1.96 4.97
N ALA A 62 9.03 2.44 4.26
CA ALA A 62 9.10 2.33 2.79
C ALA A 62 9.23 0.86 2.32
N VAL A 63 10.06 0.06 2.97
CA VAL A 63 10.19 -1.38 2.66
C VAL A 63 8.91 -2.12 3.02
N LEU A 64 8.33 -1.81 4.18
CA LEU A 64 7.08 -2.41 4.64
C LEU A 64 5.92 -2.09 3.67
N ALA A 65 5.89 -0.88 3.12
CA ALA A 65 4.93 -0.50 2.10
C ALA A 65 4.99 -1.40 0.87
N VAL A 66 6.18 -1.68 0.35
CA VAL A 66 6.37 -2.54 -0.84
C VAL A 66 5.94 -3.99 -0.56
N VAL A 67 6.21 -4.49 0.64
CA VAL A 67 5.92 -5.89 1.02
C VAL A 67 4.45 -6.08 1.39
N LEU A 68 3.87 -5.14 2.15
CA LEU A 68 2.50 -5.25 2.66
C LEU A 68 1.45 -4.62 1.74
N CYS A 69 1.84 -3.90 0.69
CA CYS A 69 0.89 -3.19 -0.16
C CYS A 69 -0.15 -4.15 -0.76
N ILE A 70 -1.33 -4.14 -0.18
CA ILE A 70 -2.46 -4.98 -0.55
C ILE A 70 -3.44 -4.17 -1.38
N CYS A 71 -3.83 -3.00 -0.89
CA CYS A 71 -4.63 -1.99 -1.58
C CYS A 71 -4.53 -0.66 -0.82
N SER A 72 -4.73 0.44 -1.53
CA SER A 72 -4.60 1.80 -0.96
C SER A 72 -5.51 2.06 0.25
N GLU A 73 -6.69 1.45 0.30
CA GLU A 73 -7.61 1.57 1.42
C GLU A 73 -7.10 0.84 2.67
N ALA A 74 -6.59 -0.38 2.51
CA ALA A 74 -6.05 -1.17 3.61
C ALA A 74 -4.76 -0.56 4.16
N ASP A 75 -3.94 0.04 3.32
CA ASP A 75 -2.68 0.69 3.70
C ASP A 75 -2.90 1.85 4.69
N ALA A 76 -4.02 2.57 4.58
CA ALA A 76 -4.37 3.63 5.53
C ALA A 76 -4.61 3.08 6.95
N PHE A 77 -5.28 1.95 7.08
CA PHE A 77 -5.50 1.29 8.37
C PHE A 77 -4.21 0.71 8.94
N VAL A 78 -3.37 0.15 8.09
CA VAL A 78 -2.04 -0.35 8.49
C VAL A 78 -1.18 0.81 9.00
N ALA A 79 -1.11 1.92 8.27
CA ALA A 79 -0.37 3.11 8.69
C ALA A 79 -0.91 3.71 10.00
N ALA A 80 -2.23 3.71 10.19
CA ALA A 80 -2.86 4.18 11.42
C ALA A 80 -2.52 3.29 12.63
N SER A 81 -2.38 1.98 12.45
CA SER A 81 -2.07 1.04 13.51
C SER A 81 -0.64 1.18 14.07
N PHE A 82 0.28 1.74 13.29
CA PHE A 82 1.66 2.02 13.73
C PHE A 82 1.77 3.36 14.44
N SER A 83 1.20 3.47 15.65
CA SER A 83 1.17 4.72 16.43
C SER A 83 2.55 5.26 16.82
N GLN A 84 3.56 4.38 16.96
CA GLN A 84 4.93 4.71 17.38
C GLN A 84 5.75 5.42 16.30
N PHE A 85 5.36 5.29 15.04
CA PHE A 85 6.13 5.88 13.94
C PHE A 85 5.75 7.36 13.68
N PRO A 86 6.75 8.21 13.33
CA PRO A 86 6.50 9.60 12.96
C PRO A 86 5.54 9.73 11.77
N MET A 87 4.80 10.85 11.73
CA MET A 87 3.83 11.13 10.66
C MET A 87 4.47 11.11 9.25
N THR A 88 5.69 11.62 9.14
CA THR A 88 6.46 11.59 7.88
C THR A 88 6.70 10.16 7.39
N SER A 89 7.03 9.23 8.28
CA SER A 89 7.24 7.82 7.92
C SER A 89 5.95 7.13 7.48
N LYS A 90 4.82 7.48 8.10
CA LYS A 90 3.49 7.01 7.69
C LYS A 90 3.10 7.57 6.32
N LEU A 91 3.44 8.84 6.05
CA LEU A 91 3.25 9.45 4.74
C LEU A 91 4.07 8.72 3.66
N VAL A 92 5.33 8.38 3.97
CA VAL A 92 6.17 7.57 3.06
C VAL A 92 5.52 6.23 2.76
N PHE A 93 5.02 5.53 3.78
CA PHE A 93 4.31 4.26 3.60
C PHE A 93 3.11 4.40 2.65
N LEU A 94 2.27 5.41 2.85
CA LEU A 94 1.07 5.66 2.05
C LEU A 94 1.36 6.10 0.60
N VAL A 95 2.50 6.76 0.37
CA VAL A 95 2.88 7.22 -0.97
C VAL A 95 3.63 6.13 -1.74
N VAL A 96 4.54 5.42 -1.08
CA VAL A 96 5.38 4.39 -1.72
C VAL A 96 4.55 3.15 -2.06
N GLY A 97 3.63 2.73 -1.19
CA GLY A 97 2.80 1.54 -1.38
C GLY A 97 2.14 1.49 -2.75
N PRO A 98 1.27 2.45 -3.10
CA PRO A 98 0.59 2.46 -4.40
C PRO A 98 1.51 2.66 -5.61
N MET A 99 2.71 3.23 -5.40
CA MET A 99 3.66 3.51 -6.48
C MET A 99 4.56 2.32 -6.81
N VAL A 100 4.94 1.52 -5.80
CA VAL A 100 5.85 0.38 -5.96
C VAL A 100 5.33 -0.78 -5.12
N ASP A 101 4.54 -1.60 -5.75
CA ASP A 101 3.95 -2.80 -5.20
C ASP A 101 4.57 -4.03 -5.90
N LEU A 102 4.75 -5.10 -5.16
CA LEU A 102 5.30 -6.35 -5.68
C LEU A 102 4.48 -6.91 -6.85
N LYS A 103 3.16 -6.73 -6.81
CA LYS A 103 2.22 -7.10 -7.86
C LYS A 103 2.42 -6.24 -9.11
N LEU A 104 2.59 -4.93 -8.95
CA LEU A 104 2.84 -3.99 -10.03
C LEU A 104 4.19 -4.27 -10.70
N VAL A 105 5.24 -4.55 -9.89
CA VAL A 105 6.57 -4.95 -10.37
C VAL A 105 6.51 -6.23 -11.19
N ALA A 106 5.75 -7.24 -10.72
CA ALA A 106 5.56 -8.50 -11.46
C ALA A 106 4.81 -8.28 -12.78
N LEU A 107 3.76 -7.46 -12.77
CA LEU A 107 2.97 -7.12 -13.96
C LEU A 107 3.81 -6.35 -14.99
N GLN A 108 4.58 -5.37 -14.55
CA GLN A 108 5.50 -4.61 -15.41
C GLN A 108 6.60 -5.51 -15.99
N GLY A 109 7.08 -6.47 -15.21
CA GLY A 109 8.07 -7.45 -15.65
C GLY A 109 7.55 -8.35 -16.76
N GLY A 110 6.27 -8.71 -16.71
CA GLY A 110 5.59 -9.48 -17.76
C GLY A 110 5.32 -8.68 -19.03
N THR A 111 5.01 -7.38 -18.92
CA THR A 111 4.61 -6.53 -20.06
C THR A 111 5.79 -5.85 -20.73
N PHE A 112 6.71 -5.27 -19.97
CA PHE A 112 7.82 -4.44 -20.48
C PHE A 112 9.19 -5.11 -20.39
N GLY A 113 9.25 -6.28 -19.78
CA GLY A 113 10.46 -7.06 -19.62
C GLY A 113 11.30 -6.67 -18.40
N ARG A 114 12.15 -7.62 -17.97
CA ARG A 114 12.95 -7.52 -16.74
C ARG A 114 13.91 -6.31 -16.72
N ARG A 115 14.50 -5.94 -17.86
CA ARG A 115 15.42 -4.80 -17.94
C ARG A 115 14.76 -3.47 -17.62
N PHE A 116 13.50 -3.30 -18.00
CA PHE A 116 12.74 -2.10 -17.68
C PHE A 116 12.45 -2.03 -16.18
N VAL A 117 11.93 -3.10 -15.62
CA VAL A 117 11.53 -3.15 -14.20
C VAL A 117 12.70 -2.93 -13.25
N THR A 118 13.85 -3.55 -13.52
CA THR A 118 15.05 -3.39 -12.67
C THR A 118 15.59 -1.97 -12.62
N ARG A 119 15.24 -1.12 -13.57
CA ARG A 119 15.59 0.30 -13.57
C ARG A 119 14.44 1.18 -13.08
N PHE A 120 13.24 0.87 -13.51
CA PHE A 120 12.05 1.69 -13.24
C PHE A 120 11.58 1.56 -11.79
N ALA A 121 11.47 0.34 -11.25
CA ALA A 121 10.99 0.12 -9.88
C ALA A 121 11.85 0.82 -8.81
N PRO A 122 13.21 0.68 -8.80
CA PRO A 122 14.01 1.38 -7.82
C PRO A 122 14.04 2.90 -8.04
N ALA A 123 13.96 3.38 -9.30
CA ALA A 123 13.87 4.80 -9.58
C ALA A 123 12.58 5.39 -9.02
N THR A 124 11.44 4.74 -9.26
CA THR A 124 10.13 5.14 -8.72
C THR A 124 10.12 5.09 -7.20
N PHE A 125 10.70 4.07 -6.59
CA PHE A 125 10.82 3.94 -5.14
C PHE A 125 11.60 5.11 -4.53
N ILE A 126 12.75 5.46 -5.11
CA ILE A 126 13.59 6.57 -4.64
C ILE A 126 12.85 7.90 -4.79
N VAL A 127 12.25 8.16 -5.96
CA VAL A 127 11.52 9.41 -6.22
C VAL A 127 10.31 9.53 -5.29
N ALA A 128 9.52 8.48 -5.13
CA ALA A 128 8.35 8.46 -4.24
C ALA A 128 8.75 8.72 -2.77
N THR A 129 9.81 8.05 -2.31
CA THR A 129 10.32 8.22 -0.94
C THR A 129 10.84 9.64 -0.72
N LEU A 130 11.65 10.17 -1.64
CA LEU A 130 12.19 11.53 -1.55
C LEU A 130 11.07 12.57 -1.58
N THR A 131 10.10 12.44 -2.47
CA THR A 131 8.95 13.34 -2.55
C THR A 131 8.14 13.32 -1.25
N ALA A 132 7.84 12.14 -0.72
CA ALA A 132 7.13 11.99 0.53
C ALA A 132 7.90 12.58 1.73
N CYS A 133 9.24 12.42 1.76
CA CYS A 133 10.09 13.02 2.79
C CYS A 133 10.10 14.56 2.69
N ILE A 134 10.23 15.12 1.49
CA ILE A 134 10.21 16.57 1.28
C ILE A 134 8.86 17.14 1.72
N VAL A 135 7.76 16.54 1.26
CA VAL A 135 6.41 16.98 1.64
C VAL A 135 6.19 16.82 3.15
N GLY A 136 6.61 15.71 3.74
CA GLY A 136 6.52 15.48 5.17
C GLY A 136 7.34 16.49 5.98
N TRP A 137 8.50 16.91 5.50
CA TRP A 137 9.31 17.93 6.15
C TRP A 137 8.69 19.32 6.10
N PHE A 138 7.96 19.65 5.01
CA PHE A 138 7.34 20.97 4.85
C PHE A 138 5.96 21.09 5.53
N LEU A 139 5.21 19.99 5.65
CA LEU A 139 3.83 20.02 6.14
C LEU A 139 3.65 19.47 7.57
N LEU A 140 4.53 18.64 8.04
CA LEU A 140 4.45 17.93 9.33
C LEU A 140 5.60 18.28 10.24
#